data_e36694bece5e1c1918dfc26f08153fdc
#
_entry.id   e36694bece5e1c1918dfc26f08153fdc
#
_cell.length_a   1.000
_cell.length_b   1.000
_cell.length_c   1.000
_cell.angle_alpha   90.00
_cell.angle_beta   90.00
_cell.angle_gamma   90.00
#
_symmetry.space_group_name_H-M   'P 1'
#
loop_
_entity.id
_entity.type
_entity.pdbx_description
1 polymer ?
#
loop_
_entity_poly.entity_id
_entity_poly.type
_entity_poly.pdbx_seq_one_letter_code
_entity_poly.pdbx_strand_id
1 'polypeptide(L)'
;MRERGAFGGLLPKIKVMGGCSGLRILLISYAFPPYNDIGHVRVGKIAKYLQRFGHEIRVLTAADQPFAASLPVEIPEQDVVRTPWWNVNRPAEIAFGGRGKVVEGGLESHGAFRPLVQMLRVIYRVIYKGWISFPDDQIGWLPFAVSAGSRLVEGWRPDVLYASALPYTSLVVAHLVAKRYNLPWIGELRDLWVDFHRYHIGRVRQCIERRLERRVLSSAAGLVTVSEPMASLLREKYCKPTAVVLNGYDPEDYLPRTAPIPGGGDLRLVYTGMVYESRHDPGMLFEALRFLGAEAHDVRVEFYGRYVGIVKELAVQYAVDHLVSIKGQIPYKDSLRMQQEADALVLFLWTDPEERGVYSGKLFEYIGAGRPILAIGGMRTVAADLIAERGLGAVCKTSVEIAMQLRTWLEAKRNRGSVPAPALEAGIGLTREAQARQLESFLNEVVPKRISSQATS
;
A
#
# COMPACT_ATOMS: atom_id res chain seq x y z
N MET A 1 -43.68 28.90 -38.67
CA MET A 1 -44.58 27.75 -38.41
C MET A 1 -43.73 26.50 -38.17
N ARG A 2 -43.86 25.93 -36.95
CA ARG A 2 -43.56 24.53 -36.56
C ARG A 2 -42.10 24.03 -36.68
N GLU A 3 -41.46 23.31 -35.77
CA GLU A 3 -41.84 22.89 -34.41
C GLU A 3 -40.51 22.47 -33.71
N ARG A 4 -40.39 22.75 -32.42
CA ARG A 4 -39.31 22.27 -31.56
C ARG A 4 -39.56 20.80 -31.19
N GLY A 5 -38.63 19.92 -31.46
CA GLY A 5 -38.63 18.55 -31.00
C GLY A 5 -37.63 18.38 -29.86
N ALA A 6 -38.12 18.28 -28.61
CA ALA A 6 -37.34 17.96 -27.45
C ALA A 6 -37.05 16.44 -27.41
N PHE A 7 -35.79 16.03 -27.43
CA PHE A 7 -35.39 14.67 -27.06
C PHE A 7 -35.00 14.64 -25.59
N GLY A 8 -35.99 14.38 -24.75
CA GLY A 8 -35.79 13.93 -23.37
C GLY A 8 -35.58 12.41 -23.36
N GLY A 9 -34.34 11.98 -23.41
CA GLY A 9 -33.99 10.56 -23.22
C GLY A 9 -34.03 10.20 -21.72
N LEU A 10 -35.08 9.49 -21.30
CA LEU A 10 -35.14 8.83 -20.01
C LEU A 10 -34.01 7.81 -19.90
N LEU A 11 -33.04 8.06 -19.00
CA LEU A 11 -32.17 7.01 -18.50
C LEU A 11 -33.02 5.97 -17.76
N PRO A 12 -32.89 4.66 -18.02
CA PRO A 12 -33.64 3.65 -17.32
C PRO A 12 -33.22 3.67 -15.83
N LYS A 13 -34.18 3.88 -14.93
CA LYS A 13 -34.01 3.64 -13.49
C LYS A 13 -33.67 2.17 -13.34
N ILE A 14 -32.40 1.89 -13.01
CA ILE A 14 -31.98 0.55 -12.57
C ILE A 14 -32.78 0.25 -11.29
N LYS A 15 -33.74 -0.63 -11.43
CA LYS A 15 -34.52 -1.19 -10.33
C LYS A 15 -33.51 -1.96 -9.44
N VAL A 16 -33.19 -1.41 -8.28
CA VAL A 16 -32.45 -2.12 -7.24
C VAL A 16 -33.33 -3.30 -6.82
N MET A 17 -33.03 -4.46 -7.37
CA MET A 17 -33.72 -5.71 -7.00
C MET A 17 -33.24 -6.13 -5.61
N GLY A 18 -34.18 -6.33 -4.70
CA GLY A 18 -34.13 -7.18 -3.52
C GLY A 18 -33.05 -6.82 -2.49
N GLY A 19 -33.47 -6.30 -1.32
CA GLY A 19 -32.60 -6.00 -0.18
C GLY A 19 -31.74 -7.19 0.22
N CYS A 20 -30.49 -7.23 -0.21
CA CYS A 20 -29.46 -7.95 0.48
C CYS A 20 -29.20 -7.17 1.78
N SER A 21 -29.61 -7.73 2.92
CA SER A 21 -29.18 -7.22 4.22
C SER A 21 -27.66 -7.21 4.22
N GLY A 22 -27.04 -6.04 4.49
CA GLY A 22 -25.60 -5.90 4.55
C GLY A 22 -25.00 -6.88 5.57
N LEU A 23 -23.80 -7.36 5.31
CA LEU A 23 -23.06 -8.21 6.25
C LEU A 23 -22.59 -7.37 7.45
N ARG A 24 -22.50 -8.00 8.61
CA ARG A 24 -21.75 -7.51 9.77
C ARG A 24 -20.32 -7.99 9.69
N ILE A 25 -19.39 -7.10 9.44
CA ILE A 25 -17.98 -7.42 9.18
C ILE A 25 -17.12 -6.87 10.32
N LEU A 26 -16.47 -7.74 11.09
CA LEU A 26 -15.45 -7.35 12.05
C LEU A 26 -14.10 -7.31 11.33
N LEU A 27 -13.61 -6.10 11.04
CA LEU A 27 -12.33 -5.85 10.44
C LEU A 27 -11.25 -5.82 11.52
N ILE A 28 -10.26 -6.72 11.42
CA ILE A 28 -9.17 -6.87 12.37
C ILE A 28 -7.88 -6.45 11.69
N SER A 29 -7.31 -5.35 12.12
CA SER A 29 -6.02 -4.87 11.62
C SER A 29 -5.30 -4.05 12.68
N TYR A 30 -4.04 -4.38 12.93
CA TYR A 30 -3.18 -3.52 13.76
C TYR A 30 -3.09 -2.12 13.15
N ALA A 31 -2.95 -2.06 11.83
CA ALA A 31 -2.82 -0.82 11.05
C ALA A 31 -4.21 -0.22 10.73
N PHE A 32 -4.50 1.01 11.23
CA PHE A 32 -5.73 1.75 10.92
C PHE A 32 -5.52 3.26 11.11
N PRO A 33 -6.23 4.15 10.39
CA PRO A 33 -6.22 5.58 10.65
C PRO A 33 -6.52 5.92 12.13
N PRO A 34 -5.94 7.02 12.69
CA PRO A 34 -5.35 8.18 11.98
C PRO A 34 -3.86 8.04 11.64
N TYR A 35 -3.22 6.96 11.97
CA TYR A 35 -1.79 6.76 11.74
C TYR A 35 -1.47 6.60 10.25
N ASN A 36 -0.36 7.22 9.80
CA ASN A 36 -0.04 7.33 8.38
C ASN A 36 1.01 6.32 7.92
N ASP A 37 0.54 5.32 7.22
CA ASP A 37 1.30 4.36 6.44
C ASP A 37 0.37 3.79 5.36
N ILE A 38 0.92 3.25 4.28
CA ILE A 38 0.12 2.73 3.16
C ILE A 38 -0.87 1.63 3.57
N GLY A 39 -0.51 0.84 4.58
CA GLY A 39 -1.38 -0.17 5.15
C GLY A 39 -2.60 0.42 5.84
N HIS A 40 -2.43 1.51 6.55
CA HIS A 40 -3.51 2.21 7.25
C HIS A 40 -4.50 2.84 6.25
N VAL A 41 -3.98 3.48 5.19
CA VAL A 41 -4.81 4.02 4.10
C VAL A 41 -5.69 2.92 3.50
N ARG A 42 -5.11 1.76 3.16
CA ARG A 42 -5.86 0.67 2.56
C ARG A 42 -7.02 0.18 3.42
N VAL A 43 -6.73 -0.13 4.69
CA VAL A 43 -7.73 -0.68 5.61
C VAL A 43 -8.83 0.36 5.91
N GLY A 44 -8.46 1.64 6.07
CA GLY A 44 -9.41 2.73 6.23
C GLY A 44 -10.35 2.86 5.04
N LYS A 45 -9.82 2.81 3.81
CA LYS A 45 -10.64 2.90 2.59
C LYS A 45 -11.53 1.66 2.38
N ILE A 46 -11.06 0.46 2.72
CA ILE A 46 -11.90 -0.76 2.72
C ILE A 46 -13.08 -0.57 3.68
N ALA A 47 -12.84 -0.13 4.91
CA ALA A 47 -13.90 0.12 5.88
C ALA A 47 -14.91 1.17 5.38
N LYS A 48 -14.43 2.32 4.86
CA LYS A 48 -15.24 3.39 4.27
C LYS A 48 -16.19 2.87 3.20
N TYR A 49 -15.65 2.19 2.20
CA TYR A 49 -16.46 1.78 1.05
C TYR A 49 -17.39 0.63 1.36
N LEU A 50 -16.98 -0.38 2.15
CA LEU A 50 -17.88 -1.44 2.58
C LEU A 50 -19.05 -0.89 3.41
N GLN A 51 -18.81 0.11 4.29
CA GLN A 51 -19.88 0.78 5.03
C GLN A 51 -20.81 1.56 4.07
N ARG A 52 -20.28 2.25 3.07
CA ARG A 52 -21.08 2.94 2.02
C ARG A 52 -21.93 1.98 1.18
N PHE A 53 -21.51 0.73 1.05
CA PHE A 53 -22.28 -0.31 0.36
C PHE A 53 -23.39 -0.92 1.20
N GLY A 54 -23.53 -0.46 2.45
CA GLY A 54 -24.59 -0.88 3.35
C GLY A 54 -24.23 -2.03 4.29
N HIS A 55 -22.93 -2.38 4.41
CA HIS A 55 -22.46 -3.31 5.43
C HIS A 55 -22.31 -2.61 6.77
N GLU A 56 -22.56 -3.33 7.86
CA GLU A 56 -22.22 -2.89 9.21
C GLU A 56 -20.74 -3.25 9.46
N ILE A 57 -19.89 -2.25 9.68
CA ILE A 57 -18.46 -2.45 9.90
C ILE A 57 -18.09 -2.08 11.32
N ARG A 58 -17.38 -2.96 12.01
CA ARG A 58 -16.61 -2.61 13.20
C ARG A 58 -15.14 -2.91 12.98
N VAL A 59 -14.28 -2.03 13.47
CA VAL A 59 -12.83 -2.16 13.33
C VAL A 59 -12.21 -2.42 14.69
N LEU A 60 -11.39 -3.47 14.77
CA LEU A 60 -10.52 -3.74 15.91
C LEU A 60 -9.08 -3.43 15.53
N THR A 61 -8.47 -2.46 16.22
CA THR A 61 -7.14 -1.96 15.93
C THR A 61 -6.33 -1.65 17.18
N ALA A 62 -5.02 -1.39 17.03
CA ALA A 62 -4.16 -0.99 18.13
C ALA A 62 -4.21 0.53 18.35
N ALA A 63 -4.18 0.95 19.61
CA ALA A 63 -3.98 2.34 20.02
C ALA A 63 -2.48 2.72 19.96
N ASP A 64 -2.19 4.01 20.05
CA ASP A 64 -0.84 4.58 20.28
C ASP A 64 0.26 3.98 19.40
N GLN A 65 -0.03 3.87 18.10
CA GLN A 65 0.92 3.34 17.13
C GLN A 65 2.04 4.34 16.86
N PRO A 66 3.25 3.84 16.54
CA PRO A 66 4.44 4.69 16.40
C PRO A 66 4.55 5.37 15.02
N PHE A 67 3.44 5.86 14.51
CA PHE A 67 3.33 6.60 13.25
C PHE A 67 2.70 7.96 13.47
N ALA A 68 2.95 8.90 12.56
CA ALA A 68 2.30 10.21 12.61
C ALA A 68 0.79 10.06 12.40
N ALA A 69 -0.01 10.69 13.26
CA ALA A 69 -1.46 10.73 13.13
C ALA A 69 -1.84 11.87 12.18
N SER A 70 -2.00 11.57 10.88
CA SER A 70 -2.31 12.59 9.85
C SER A 70 -3.35 12.14 8.82
N LEU A 71 -3.85 10.89 8.95
CA LEU A 71 -4.94 10.40 8.09
C LEU A 71 -6.31 10.66 8.72
N PRO A 72 -7.34 10.98 7.92
CA PRO A 72 -8.70 11.05 8.42
C PRO A 72 -9.22 9.65 8.77
N VAL A 73 -10.05 9.55 9.80
CA VAL A 73 -10.89 8.38 10.04
C VAL A 73 -12.20 8.60 9.29
N GLU A 74 -12.46 7.79 8.27
CA GLU A 74 -13.59 8.01 7.33
C GLU A 74 -14.82 7.14 7.62
N ILE A 75 -14.87 6.54 8.82
CA ILE A 75 -16.04 5.85 9.40
C ILE A 75 -16.33 6.43 10.78
N PRO A 76 -17.53 6.25 11.35
CA PRO A 76 -17.83 6.72 12.69
C PRO A 76 -16.85 6.19 13.73
N GLU A 77 -16.33 7.05 14.59
CA GLU A 77 -15.33 6.68 15.59
C GLU A 77 -15.84 5.62 16.59
N GLN A 78 -17.15 5.58 16.85
CA GLN A 78 -17.80 4.57 17.66
C GLN A 78 -17.71 3.14 17.10
N ASP A 79 -17.46 3.01 15.81
CA ASP A 79 -17.28 1.73 15.12
C ASP A 79 -15.82 1.24 15.18
N VAL A 80 -14.90 2.06 15.77
CA VAL A 80 -13.49 1.75 15.88
C VAL A 80 -13.11 1.43 17.33
N VAL A 81 -12.79 0.17 17.58
CA VAL A 81 -12.34 -0.31 18.90
C VAL A 81 -10.83 -0.34 18.93
N ARG A 82 -10.22 0.57 19.69
CA ARG A 82 -8.77 0.64 19.88
C ARG A 82 -8.38 -0.06 21.17
N THR A 83 -7.37 -0.93 21.09
CA THR A 83 -6.85 -1.67 22.24
C THR A 83 -5.39 -1.33 22.50
N PRO A 84 -4.94 -1.39 23.75
CA PRO A 84 -3.52 -1.28 24.04
C PRO A 84 -2.72 -2.41 23.39
N TRP A 85 -1.42 -2.26 23.33
CA TRP A 85 -0.47 -3.27 22.90
C TRP A 85 0.86 -3.10 23.65
N TRP A 86 1.62 -4.18 23.79
CA TRP A 86 2.96 -4.13 24.35
C TRP A 86 4.00 -4.05 23.24
N ASN A 87 4.83 -3.02 23.27
CA ASN A 87 6.00 -2.99 22.41
C ASN A 87 7.05 -3.96 22.95
N VAL A 88 7.07 -5.16 22.39
CA VAL A 88 8.03 -6.22 22.79
C VAL A 88 9.49 -5.83 22.52
N ASN A 89 9.74 -4.86 21.64
CA ASN A 89 11.08 -4.36 21.34
C ASN A 89 11.54 -3.22 22.28
N ARG A 90 10.65 -2.68 23.13
CA ARG A 90 10.96 -1.53 23.99
C ARG A 90 12.23 -1.70 24.83
N PRO A 91 12.51 -2.87 25.46
CA PRO A 91 13.76 -3.05 26.21
C PRO A 91 15.00 -2.91 25.34
N ALA A 92 14.95 -3.44 24.11
CA ALA A 92 16.05 -3.30 23.16
C ALA A 92 16.18 -1.87 22.63
N GLU A 93 15.06 -1.19 22.35
CA GLU A 93 15.04 0.23 21.92
C GLU A 93 15.69 1.12 22.97
N ILE A 94 15.43 0.88 24.26
CA ILE A 94 16.05 1.61 25.38
C ILE A 94 17.55 1.31 25.43
N ALA A 95 17.94 0.02 25.35
CA ALA A 95 19.34 -0.39 25.43
C ALA A 95 20.20 0.15 24.28
N PHE A 96 19.64 0.32 23.09
CA PHE A 96 20.34 0.77 21.89
C PHE A 96 20.12 2.25 21.53
N GLY A 97 19.47 3.02 22.39
CA GLY A 97 19.35 4.48 22.24
C GLY A 97 18.29 4.97 21.26
N GLY A 98 17.24 4.16 21.03
CA GLY A 98 16.02 4.53 20.29
C GLY A 98 15.75 3.68 19.06
N ARG A 99 14.49 3.74 18.62
CA ARG A 99 13.94 2.91 17.54
C ARG A 99 14.65 3.12 16.18
N GLY A 100 14.97 4.36 15.83
CA GLY A 100 15.68 4.68 14.59
C GLY A 100 17.05 4.02 14.50
N LYS A 101 17.84 4.09 15.57
CA LYS A 101 19.18 3.49 15.63
C LYS A 101 19.17 1.96 15.58
N VAL A 102 18.11 1.33 16.08
CA VAL A 102 17.94 -0.13 16.01
C VAL A 102 17.61 -0.58 14.57
N VAL A 103 16.82 0.19 13.85
CA VAL A 103 16.41 -0.12 12.46
C VAL A 103 17.54 0.16 11.46
N GLU A 104 18.28 1.27 11.65
CA GLU A 104 19.36 1.69 10.74
C GLU A 104 20.67 0.93 10.93
N GLY A 105 20.76 0.06 11.95
CA GLY A 105 22.03 -0.63 12.27
C GLY A 105 23.15 0.31 12.70
N GLY A 106 22.81 1.57 12.94
CA GLY A 106 23.71 2.68 13.12
C GLY A 106 24.16 2.89 14.57
N LEU A 107 24.94 1.95 15.12
CA LEU A 107 25.89 2.27 16.16
C LEU A 107 27.27 2.27 15.50
N GLU A 108 27.68 3.41 14.98
CA GLU A 108 29.08 3.67 14.71
C GLU A 108 29.82 3.76 16.05
N SER A 109 30.23 2.64 16.59
CA SER A 109 31.15 2.61 17.72
C SER A 109 32.57 2.60 17.18
N HIS A 110 33.20 3.73 17.22
CA HIS A 110 34.64 3.85 17.07
C HIS A 110 35.28 3.54 18.42
N GLY A 111 36.09 2.47 18.54
CA GLY A 111 36.84 2.19 19.74
C GLY A 111 36.84 0.74 20.25
N ALA A 112 37.42 0.52 21.44
CA ALA A 112 37.62 -0.78 22.09
C ALA A 112 36.36 -1.59 22.42
N PHE A 113 35.15 -0.99 22.33
CA PHE A 113 33.86 -1.64 22.61
C PHE A 113 33.20 -2.30 21.38
N ARG A 114 33.85 -2.28 20.24
CA ARG A 114 33.34 -2.90 19.00
C ARG A 114 32.88 -4.36 19.16
N PRO A 115 33.66 -5.28 19.80
CA PRO A 115 33.24 -6.66 19.92
C PRO A 115 32.02 -6.85 20.83
N LEU A 116 31.89 -6.06 21.90
CA LEU A 116 30.72 -6.10 22.79
C LEU A 116 29.45 -5.65 22.07
N VAL A 117 29.53 -4.57 21.32
CA VAL A 117 28.41 -4.07 20.51
C VAL A 117 28.01 -5.06 19.43
N GLN A 118 28.97 -5.72 18.78
CA GLN A 118 28.67 -6.79 17.81
C GLN A 118 27.99 -7.99 18.48
N MET A 119 28.47 -8.42 19.63
CA MET A 119 27.84 -9.50 20.40
C MET A 119 26.40 -9.15 20.80
N LEU A 120 26.15 -7.95 21.31
CA LEU A 120 24.81 -7.47 21.64
C LEU A 120 23.90 -7.39 20.40
N ARG A 121 24.43 -7.01 19.25
CA ARG A 121 23.68 -7.05 17.97
C ARG A 121 23.30 -8.47 17.57
N VAL A 122 24.20 -9.44 17.74
CA VAL A 122 23.92 -10.85 17.47
C VAL A 122 22.85 -11.38 18.43
N ILE A 123 22.98 -11.09 19.72
CA ILE A 123 21.98 -11.46 20.74
C ILE A 123 20.62 -10.85 20.41
N TYR A 124 20.57 -9.56 20.09
CA TYR A 124 19.35 -8.89 19.67
C TYR A 124 18.74 -9.55 18.43
N ARG A 125 19.54 -9.78 17.39
CA ARG A 125 19.06 -10.36 16.12
C ARG A 125 18.58 -11.81 16.32
N VAL A 126 19.29 -12.62 17.09
CA VAL A 126 18.97 -14.04 17.28
C VAL A 126 17.85 -14.24 18.30
N ILE A 127 17.91 -13.60 19.45
CA ILE A 127 16.92 -13.81 20.53
C ILE A 127 15.69 -12.92 20.32
N TYR A 128 15.87 -11.62 20.18
CA TYR A 128 14.73 -10.69 20.05
C TYR A 128 14.01 -10.85 18.72
N LYS A 129 14.71 -10.61 17.62
CA LYS A 129 14.10 -10.74 16.28
C LYS A 129 13.78 -12.19 15.92
N GLY A 130 14.60 -13.14 16.45
CA GLY A 130 14.42 -14.56 16.20
C GLY A 130 13.27 -15.20 16.97
N TRP A 131 12.96 -14.79 18.19
CA TRP A 131 12.04 -15.54 19.06
C TRP A 131 11.01 -14.68 19.79
N ILE A 132 11.38 -13.50 20.31
CA ILE A 132 10.45 -12.63 21.05
C ILE A 132 9.48 -11.95 20.09
N SER A 133 9.94 -11.51 18.91
CA SER A 133 9.12 -10.92 17.85
C SER A 133 8.56 -12.00 16.91
N PHE A 134 7.84 -12.98 17.45
CA PHE A 134 7.26 -14.08 16.67
C PHE A 134 5.72 -14.00 16.67
N PRO A 135 5.02 -13.92 15.52
CA PRO A 135 5.53 -13.92 14.15
C PRO A 135 6.10 -12.59 13.68
N ASP A 136 5.80 -11.49 14.38
CA ASP A 136 6.24 -10.13 14.06
C ASP A 136 6.35 -9.26 15.31
N ASP A 137 6.82 -8.02 15.14
CA ASP A 137 7.08 -7.07 16.23
C ASP A 137 5.81 -6.63 16.99
N GLN A 138 4.63 -6.89 16.43
CA GLN A 138 3.33 -6.53 16.98
C GLN A 138 2.66 -7.66 17.78
N ILE A 139 3.37 -8.76 18.04
CA ILE A 139 2.84 -9.90 18.82
C ILE A 139 2.30 -9.49 20.20
N GLY A 140 2.84 -8.42 20.79
CA GLY A 140 2.34 -7.86 22.03
C GLY A 140 0.91 -7.30 21.97
N TRP A 141 0.34 -7.18 20.78
CA TRP A 141 -1.07 -6.83 20.57
C TRP A 141 -2.02 -8.02 20.75
N LEU A 142 -1.54 -9.24 20.52
CA LEU A 142 -2.33 -10.46 20.48
C LEU A 142 -3.30 -10.64 21.67
N PRO A 143 -2.86 -10.59 22.95
CA PRO A 143 -3.77 -10.85 24.08
C PRO A 143 -4.89 -9.83 24.20
N PHE A 144 -4.61 -8.56 23.94
CA PHE A 144 -5.60 -7.48 23.97
C PHE A 144 -6.59 -7.58 22.82
N ALA A 145 -6.09 -7.85 21.61
CA ALA A 145 -6.93 -7.98 20.43
C ALA A 145 -7.84 -9.20 20.48
N VAL A 146 -7.36 -10.36 20.95
CA VAL A 146 -8.18 -11.56 21.10
C VAL A 146 -9.27 -11.33 22.15
N SER A 147 -8.94 -10.69 23.28
CA SER A 147 -9.94 -10.39 24.33
C SER A 147 -11.01 -9.42 23.82
N ALA A 148 -10.60 -8.32 23.17
CA ALA A 148 -11.55 -7.34 22.62
C ALA A 148 -12.38 -7.92 21.46
N GLY A 149 -11.73 -8.67 20.56
CA GLY A 149 -12.41 -9.38 19.47
C GLY A 149 -13.47 -10.35 19.96
N SER A 150 -13.16 -11.10 21.04
CA SER A 150 -14.13 -12.00 21.67
C SER A 150 -15.36 -11.24 22.20
N ARG A 151 -15.16 -10.13 22.93
CA ARG A 151 -16.27 -9.30 23.42
C ARG A 151 -17.11 -8.71 22.27
N LEU A 152 -16.46 -8.29 21.19
CA LEU A 152 -17.16 -7.79 20.00
C LEU A 152 -18.02 -8.87 19.36
N VAL A 153 -17.51 -10.09 19.24
CA VAL A 153 -18.28 -11.22 18.70
C VAL A 153 -19.49 -11.55 19.59
N GLU A 154 -19.29 -11.60 20.91
CA GLU A 154 -20.36 -11.88 21.87
C GLU A 154 -21.48 -10.83 21.87
N GLY A 155 -21.09 -9.54 21.84
CA GLY A 155 -22.05 -8.42 21.91
C GLY A 155 -22.68 -8.01 20.59
N TRP A 156 -22.00 -8.25 19.44
CA TRP A 156 -22.45 -7.74 18.15
C TRP A 156 -22.70 -8.83 17.09
N ARG A 157 -22.12 -10.03 17.26
CA ARG A 157 -22.31 -11.20 16.40
C ARG A 157 -22.05 -10.91 14.92
N PRO A 158 -20.81 -10.66 14.51
CA PRO A 158 -20.46 -10.47 13.10
C PRO A 158 -20.79 -11.71 12.26
N ASP A 159 -21.04 -11.51 10.97
CA ASP A 159 -21.23 -12.59 10.01
C ASP A 159 -19.90 -13.16 9.53
N VAL A 160 -18.87 -12.31 9.49
CA VAL A 160 -17.52 -12.65 9.02
C VAL A 160 -16.47 -11.78 9.71
N LEU A 161 -15.28 -12.36 9.91
CA LEU A 161 -14.09 -11.61 10.28
C LEU A 161 -13.25 -11.35 9.02
N TYR A 162 -12.75 -10.13 8.87
CA TYR A 162 -11.81 -9.77 7.82
C TYR A 162 -10.52 -9.28 8.45
N ALA A 163 -9.40 -9.97 8.23
CA ALA A 163 -8.12 -9.61 8.82
C ALA A 163 -7.10 -9.21 7.77
N SER A 164 -6.47 -8.04 7.93
CA SER A 164 -5.45 -7.52 7.02
C SER A 164 -4.05 -7.53 7.65
N ALA A 165 -3.12 -8.20 7.00
CA ALA A 165 -1.68 -8.14 7.25
C ALA A 165 -1.04 -7.06 6.35
N LEU A 166 0.12 -6.44 6.69
CA LEU A 166 0.96 -6.57 7.85
C LEU A 166 0.44 -5.76 9.03
N PRO A 167 0.67 -6.17 10.28
CA PRO A 167 1.43 -7.34 10.73
C PRO A 167 0.64 -8.64 10.64
N TYR A 168 1.33 -9.80 10.58
CA TYR A 168 0.70 -11.14 10.53
C TYR A 168 0.01 -11.51 11.83
N THR A 169 0.38 -10.86 12.94
CA THR A 169 -0.34 -10.95 14.22
C THR A 169 -1.85 -10.70 14.03
N SER A 170 -2.26 -9.81 13.11
CA SER A 170 -3.69 -9.59 12.79
C SER A 170 -4.40 -10.85 12.31
N LEU A 171 -3.73 -11.67 11.47
CA LEU A 171 -4.25 -12.94 10.97
C LEU A 171 -4.36 -13.99 12.08
N VAL A 172 -3.39 -14.01 13.01
CA VAL A 172 -3.40 -14.90 14.18
C VAL A 172 -4.56 -14.54 15.09
N VAL A 173 -4.83 -13.25 15.35
CA VAL A 173 -5.98 -12.77 16.11
C VAL A 173 -7.28 -13.28 15.48
N ALA A 174 -7.46 -13.06 14.17
CA ALA A 174 -8.65 -13.50 13.45
C ALA A 174 -8.84 -15.03 13.53
N HIS A 175 -7.76 -15.79 13.30
CA HIS A 175 -7.79 -17.25 13.43
C HIS A 175 -8.27 -17.71 14.81
N LEU A 176 -7.73 -17.14 15.90
CA LEU A 176 -8.08 -17.52 17.27
C LEU A 176 -9.53 -17.17 17.61
N VAL A 177 -9.97 -15.95 17.24
CA VAL A 177 -11.34 -15.50 17.48
C VAL A 177 -12.32 -16.33 16.62
N ALA A 178 -12.06 -16.48 15.32
CA ALA A 178 -12.88 -17.27 14.41
C ALA A 178 -13.04 -18.71 14.88
N LYS A 179 -11.95 -19.35 15.30
CA LYS A 179 -11.97 -20.73 15.83
C LYS A 179 -12.81 -20.86 17.10
N ARG A 180 -12.70 -19.88 18.03
CA ARG A 180 -13.43 -19.89 19.30
C ARG A 180 -14.96 -19.83 19.09
N TYR A 181 -15.41 -19.03 18.10
CA TYR A 181 -16.84 -18.77 17.88
C TYR A 181 -17.40 -19.44 16.62
N ASN A 182 -16.60 -20.28 15.97
CA ASN A 182 -16.95 -20.96 14.71
C ASN A 182 -17.48 -20.01 13.63
N LEU A 183 -16.75 -18.89 13.42
CA LEU A 183 -17.09 -17.88 12.43
C LEU A 183 -16.24 -18.04 11.17
N PRO A 184 -16.80 -17.77 9.97
CA PRO A 184 -15.98 -17.64 8.78
C PRO A 184 -15.07 -16.42 8.90
N TRP A 185 -13.86 -16.50 8.33
CA TRP A 185 -12.94 -15.38 8.29
C TRP A 185 -12.16 -15.36 6.98
N ILE A 186 -11.81 -14.15 6.55
CA ILE A 186 -11.03 -13.87 5.34
C ILE A 186 -9.69 -13.30 5.76
N GLY A 187 -8.62 -13.87 5.21
CA GLY A 187 -7.26 -13.38 5.43
C GLY A 187 -6.75 -12.57 4.24
N GLU A 188 -6.36 -11.32 4.48
CA GLU A 188 -5.72 -10.48 3.48
C GLU A 188 -4.21 -10.46 3.69
N LEU A 189 -3.46 -10.84 2.64
CA LEU A 189 -2.01 -10.78 2.58
C LEU A 189 -1.60 -9.78 1.49
N ARG A 190 -1.10 -8.60 1.91
CA ARG A 190 -0.53 -7.60 0.99
C ARG A 190 0.89 -7.95 0.58
N ASP A 191 1.59 -8.67 1.44
CA ASP A 191 2.86 -9.33 1.22
C ASP A 191 2.73 -10.78 1.69
N LEU A 192 3.39 -11.73 1.00
CA LEU A 192 3.39 -13.13 1.40
C LEU A 192 4.08 -13.29 2.75
N TRP A 193 3.65 -14.25 3.56
CA TRP A 193 4.18 -14.42 4.91
C TRP A 193 5.59 -15.05 4.88
N VAL A 194 5.69 -16.36 4.89
CA VAL A 194 6.99 -17.07 4.91
C VAL A 194 7.65 -17.12 3.54
N ASP A 195 6.87 -17.03 2.48
CA ASP A 195 7.36 -17.00 1.09
C ASP A 195 7.69 -15.57 0.63
N PHE A 196 7.70 -14.61 1.56
CA PHE A 196 8.23 -13.29 1.29
C PHE A 196 9.74 -13.39 1.08
N HIS A 197 10.21 -12.96 -0.10
CA HIS A 197 11.59 -13.11 -0.55
C HIS A 197 12.66 -12.54 0.41
N ARG A 198 12.27 -11.63 1.30
CA ARG A 198 13.16 -11.04 2.32
C ARG A 198 13.07 -11.73 3.68
N TYR A 199 12.63 -12.97 3.69
CA TYR A 199 12.60 -13.75 4.92
C TYR A 199 13.99 -14.21 5.31
N HIS A 200 14.72 -13.43 6.11
CA HIS A 200 16.12 -13.67 6.47
C HIS A 200 16.33 -14.23 7.90
N ILE A 201 15.29 -14.79 8.52
CA ILE A 201 15.33 -15.15 9.96
C ILE A 201 15.58 -16.65 10.16
N GLY A 202 16.63 -17.20 9.56
CA GLY A 202 17.12 -18.56 9.84
C GLY A 202 16.14 -19.72 9.57
N ARG A 203 16.65 -20.88 9.16
CA ARG A 203 15.87 -22.03 8.72
C ARG A 203 14.94 -22.63 9.78
N VAL A 204 15.37 -22.66 11.05
CA VAL A 204 14.59 -23.25 12.16
C VAL A 204 13.31 -22.41 12.38
N ARG A 205 13.46 -21.09 12.52
CA ARG A 205 12.33 -20.21 12.67
C ARG A 205 11.42 -20.26 11.45
N GLN A 206 11.96 -20.24 10.24
CA GLN A 206 11.17 -20.36 9.01
C GLN A 206 10.31 -21.64 9.00
N CYS A 207 10.86 -22.77 9.48
CA CYS A 207 10.10 -24.02 9.57
C CYS A 207 8.93 -23.93 10.55
N ILE A 208 9.14 -23.31 11.71
CA ILE A 208 8.09 -23.11 12.74
C ILE A 208 7.03 -22.14 12.24
N GLU A 209 7.46 -21.04 11.63
CA GLU A 209 6.58 -20.00 11.10
C GLU A 209 5.75 -20.51 9.90
N ARG A 210 6.34 -21.36 9.05
CA ARG A 210 5.62 -22.06 7.97
C ARG A 210 4.52 -22.99 8.50
N ARG A 211 4.75 -23.63 9.67
CA ARG A 211 3.69 -24.42 10.32
C ARG A 211 2.58 -23.53 10.88
N LEU A 212 2.95 -22.40 11.50
CA LEU A 212 1.98 -21.42 12.01
C LEU A 212 1.16 -20.83 10.87
N GLU A 213 1.82 -20.34 9.80
CA GLU A 213 1.18 -19.80 8.61
C GLU A 213 0.17 -20.78 8.02
N ARG A 214 0.60 -22.05 7.82
CA ARG A 214 -0.28 -23.10 7.29
C ARG A 214 -1.49 -23.32 8.20
N ARG A 215 -1.29 -23.42 9.52
CA ARG A 215 -2.39 -23.59 10.49
C ARG A 215 -3.38 -22.44 10.45
N VAL A 216 -2.89 -21.22 10.38
CA VAL A 216 -3.70 -20.01 10.36
C VAL A 216 -4.47 -19.91 9.04
N LEU A 217 -3.78 -19.88 7.91
CA LEU A 217 -4.39 -19.61 6.60
C LEU A 217 -5.27 -20.76 6.09
N SER A 218 -4.96 -22.04 6.42
CA SER A 218 -5.84 -23.16 6.05
C SER A 218 -7.20 -23.10 6.77
N SER A 219 -7.33 -22.38 7.87
CA SER A 219 -8.60 -22.19 8.58
C SER A 219 -9.46 -21.04 8.01
N ALA A 220 -8.90 -20.21 7.13
CA ALA A 220 -9.65 -19.15 6.48
C ALA A 220 -10.71 -19.73 5.52
N ALA A 221 -11.84 -19.06 5.39
CA ALA A 221 -12.85 -19.37 4.39
C ALA A 221 -12.38 -18.94 2.99
N GLY A 222 -11.59 -17.86 2.91
CA GLY A 222 -10.97 -17.37 1.68
C GLY A 222 -9.79 -16.46 1.97
N LEU A 223 -9.01 -16.17 0.93
CA LEU A 223 -7.83 -15.29 1.02
C LEU A 223 -7.98 -14.12 0.04
N VAL A 224 -7.35 -13.01 0.37
CA VAL A 224 -7.27 -11.81 -0.47
C VAL A 224 -5.81 -11.40 -0.60
N THR A 225 -5.40 -11.00 -1.79
CA THR A 225 -4.07 -10.44 -2.02
C THR A 225 -4.10 -9.33 -3.06
N VAL A 226 -2.94 -8.75 -3.38
CA VAL A 226 -2.84 -7.52 -4.19
C VAL A 226 -2.37 -7.75 -5.62
N SER A 227 -2.04 -8.98 -6.01
CA SER A 227 -1.62 -9.29 -7.38
C SER A 227 -1.91 -10.74 -7.76
N GLU A 228 -2.05 -11.01 -9.06
CA GLU A 228 -2.34 -12.36 -9.56
C GLU A 228 -1.17 -13.36 -9.31
N PRO A 229 0.11 -12.98 -9.45
CA PRO A 229 1.20 -13.89 -9.08
C PRO A 229 1.13 -14.35 -7.62
N MET A 230 0.81 -13.43 -6.69
CA MET A 230 0.63 -13.79 -5.28
C MET A 230 -0.62 -14.66 -5.06
N ALA A 231 -1.72 -14.35 -5.74
CA ALA A 231 -2.95 -15.13 -5.64
C ALA A 231 -2.75 -16.57 -6.13
N SER A 232 -2.03 -16.76 -7.22
CA SER A 232 -1.71 -18.08 -7.76
C SER A 232 -0.92 -18.93 -6.77
N LEU A 233 0.10 -18.35 -6.12
CA LEU A 233 0.86 -19.02 -5.06
C LEU A 233 -0.01 -19.40 -3.86
N LEU A 234 -0.92 -18.50 -3.43
CA LEU A 234 -1.82 -18.77 -2.31
C LEU A 234 -2.85 -19.86 -2.65
N ARG A 235 -3.41 -19.86 -3.87
CA ARG A 235 -4.34 -20.90 -4.34
C ARG A 235 -3.67 -22.28 -4.38
N GLU A 236 -2.46 -22.34 -4.92
CA GLU A 236 -1.66 -23.58 -4.98
C GLU A 236 -1.34 -24.11 -3.59
N LYS A 237 -0.90 -23.23 -2.69
CA LYS A 237 -0.42 -23.60 -1.34
C LYS A 237 -1.56 -24.01 -0.40
N TYR A 238 -2.71 -23.36 -0.47
CA TYR A 238 -3.80 -23.53 0.51
C TYR A 238 -5.07 -24.14 -0.06
N CYS A 239 -5.21 -24.25 -1.37
CA CYS A 239 -6.43 -24.74 -2.04
C CYS A 239 -7.69 -23.96 -1.57
N LYS A 240 -7.58 -22.64 -1.41
CA LYS A 240 -8.64 -21.75 -0.94
C LYS A 240 -9.08 -20.80 -2.04
N PRO A 241 -10.37 -20.42 -2.07
CA PRO A 241 -10.81 -19.27 -2.86
C PRO A 241 -9.91 -18.08 -2.55
N THR A 242 -9.38 -17.43 -3.58
CA THR A 242 -8.45 -16.31 -3.40
C THR A 242 -8.76 -15.23 -4.41
N ALA A 243 -9.10 -14.04 -3.91
CA ALA A 243 -9.37 -12.87 -4.71
C ALA A 243 -8.14 -11.95 -4.80
N VAL A 244 -8.02 -11.28 -5.94
CA VAL A 244 -7.07 -10.17 -6.12
C VAL A 244 -7.82 -8.87 -5.94
N VAL A 245 -7.42 -8.08 -4.94
CA VAL A 245 -7.95 -6.75 -4.66
C VAL A 245 -6.79 -5.77 -4.62
N LEU A 246 -6.65 -4.96 -5.65
CA LEU A 246 -5.55 -4.01 -5.80
C LEU A 246 -5.61 -2.90 -4.73
N ASN A 247 -4.55 -2.10 -4.62
CA ASN A 247 -4.55 -0.95 -3.71
C ASN A 247 -5.57 0.11 -4.15
N GLY A 248 -5.56 0.50 -5.41
CA GLY A 248 -6.44 1.55 -5.94
C GLY A 248 -6.14 2.96 -5.41
N TYR A 249 -6.76 3.97 -6.00
CA TYR A 249 -6.77 5.36 -5.52
C TYR A 249 -8.20 5.78 -5.16
N ASP A 250 -8.35 6.75 -4.25
CA ASP A 250 -9.66 7.33 -3.92
C ASP A 250 -9.80 8.69 -4.62
N PRO A 251 -10.72 8.84 -5.57
CA PRO A 251 -10.92 10.13 -6.25
C PRO A 251 -11.24 11.28 -5.29
N GLU A 252 -11.83 11.01 -4.12
CA GLU A 252 -12.16 12.02 -3.11
C GLU A 252 -10.92 12.61 -2.40
N ASP A 253 -9.77 11.94 -2.49
CA ASP A 253 -8.52 12.44 -1.91
C ASP A 253 -7.83 13.50 -2.78
N TYR A 254 -8.29 13.69 -4.03
CA TYR A 254 -7.68 14.59 -5.01
C TYR A 254 -8.51 15.84 -5.23
N LEU A 255 -7.83 16.93 -5.58
CA LEU A 255 -8.52 18.14 -6.04
C LEU A 255 -9.13 17.89 -7.42
N PRO A 256 -10.31 18.49 -7.71
CA PRO A 256 -10.88 18.43 -9.03
C PRO A 256 -9.89 18.89 -10.12
N ARG A 257 -9.79 18.18 -11.22
CA ARG A 257 -8.91 18.54 -12.35
C ARG A 257 -9.47 19.74 -13.11
N THR A 258 -9.53 20.92 -12.49
CA THR A 258 -10.21 22.11 -13.03
C THR A 258 -9.30 23.07 -13.80
N ALA A 259 -7.98 22.90 -13.72
CA ALA A 259 -7.07 23.79 -14.43
C ALA A 259 -5.96 23.01 -15.16
N PRO A 260 -5.60 23.39 -16.40
CA PRO A 260 -4.34 23.02 -16.97
C PRO A 260 -3.22 23.49 -16.02
N ILE A 261 -2.16 22.69 -15.88
CA ILE A 261 -0.94 23.22 -15.25
C ILE A 261 -0.54 24.45 -16.05
N PRO A 262 -0.17 25.57 -15.40
CA PRO A 262 0.26 26.75 -16.13
C PRO A 262 1.33 26.35 -17.16
N GLY A 263 1.03 26.57 -18.43
CA GLY A 263 1.96 26.33 -19.51
C GLY A 263 3.12 27.31 -19.36
N GLY A 264 4.35 26.78 -19.39
CA GLY A 264 5.56 27.57 -19.25
C GLY A 264 6.46 27.06 -18.13
N GLY A 265 7.75 27.31 -18.24
CA GLY A 265 8.78 26.85 -17.30
C GLY A 265 9.28 25.42 -17.57
N ASP A 266 10.11 24.96 -16.67
CA ASP A 266 10.80 23.68 -16.76
C ASP A 266 9.85 22.47 -16.70
N LEU A 267 10.25 21.37 -17.33
CA LEU A 267 9.60 20.07 -17.19
C LEU A 267 9.79 19.57 -15.75
N ARG A 268 8.71 19.57 -14.97
CA ARG A 268 8.74 19.22 -13.55
C ARG A 268 8.44 17.74 -13.35
N LEU A 269 9.45 16.98 -12.96
CA LEU A 269 9.36 15.57 -12.57
C LEU A 269 9.28 15.46 -11.05
N VAL A 270 8.30 14.73 -10.53
CA VAL A 270 8.10 14.57 -9.08
C VAL A 270 8.17 13.11 -8.68
N TYR A 271 8.93 12.84 -7.62
CA TYR A 271 8.94 11.57 -6.91
C TYR A 271 8.46 11.77 -5.48
N THR A 272 7.54 10.93 -5.00
CA THR A 272 7.08 10.97 -3.62
C THR A 272 7.33 9.66 -2.90
N GLY A 273 7.89 9.70 -1.69
CA GLY A 273 8.12 8.54 -0.83
C GLY A 273 9.58 8.22 -0.56
N MET A 274 9.84 7.04 0.01
CA MET A 274 11.20 6.62 0.37
C MET A 274 11.98 6.11 -0.85
N VAL A 275 13.26 6.45 -0.93
CA VAL A 275 14.22 5.87 -1.87
C VAL A 275 15.02 4.81 -1.12
N TYR A 276 14.99 3.58 -1.58
CA TYR A 276 15.70 2.45 -0.98
C TYR A 276 16.94 2.15 -1.80
N GLU A 277 18.14 2.35 -1.23
CA GLU A 277 19.44 2.17 -1.90
C GLU A 277 19.61 0.82 -2.61
N SER A 278 19.10 -0.25 -2.00
CA SER A 278 19.24 -1.60 -2.54
C SER A 278 18.16 -2.00 -3.56
N ARG A 279 17.21 -1.11 -3.87
CA ARG A 279 16.01 -1.45 -4.66
C ARG A 279 15.70 -0.46 -5.76
N HIS A 280 16.08 0.78 -5.58
CA HIS A 280 15.83 1.86 -6.51
C HIS A 280 17.15 2.32 -7.09
N ASP A 281 17.15 2.61 -8.38
CA ASP A 281 18.31 3.16 -9.06
C ASP A 281 18.02 4.56 -9.64
N PRO A 282 18.17 5.63 -8.83
CA PRO A 282 18.06 6.99 -9.34
C PRO A 282 19.17 7.35 -10.33
N GLY A 283 20.28 6.62 -10.32
CA GLY A 283 21.42 6.84 -11.20
C GLY A 283 21.05 6.77 -12.68
N MET A 284 20.13 5.86 -13.06
CA MET A 284 19.63 5.78 -14.44
C MET A 284 18.94 7.07 -14.90
N LEU A 285 18.18 7.72 -14.02
CA LEU A 285 17.56 9.02 -14.32
C LEU A 285 18.62 10.12 -14.45
N PHE A 286 19.60 10.13 -13.56
CA PHE A 286 20.65 11.15 -13.55
C PHE A 286 21.58 11.01 -14.75
N GLU A 287 21.91 9.79 -15.16
CA GLU A 287 22.62 9.53 -16.40
C GLU A 287 21.83 10.01 -17.63
N ALA A 288 20.51 9.79 -17.64
CA ALA A 288 19.64 10.28 -18.71
C ALA A 288 19.63 11.81 -18.79
N LEU A 289 19.62 12.51 -17.66
CA LEU A 289 19.74 13.99 -17.63
C LEU A 289 21.08 14.45 -18.25
N ARG A 290 22.16 13.72 -18.04
CA ARG A 290 23.43 14.00 -18.70
C ARG A 290 23.35 13.80 -20.23
N PHE A 291 22.65 12.77 -20.68
CA PHE A 291 22.46 12.52 -22.13
C PHE A 291 21.60 13.59 -22.82
N LEU A 292 20.77 14.32 -22.07
CA LEU A 292 20.05 15.48 -22.60
C LEU A 292 20.97 16.67 -22.92
N GLY A 293 22.12 16.77 -22.25
CA GLY A 293 23.04 17.89 -22.44
C GLY A 293 22.42 19.25 -22.09
N ALA A 294 22.44 20.20 -23.00
CA ALA A 294 21.87 21.53 -22.79
C ALA A 294 20.36 21.53 -22.55
N GLU A 295 19.61 20.56 -23.08
CA GLU A 295 18.17 20.44 -22.90
C GLU A 295 17.80 20.11 -21.45
N ALA A 296 18.72 19.53 -20.67
CA ALA A 296 18.51 19.23 -19.25
C ALA A 296 18.23 20.48 -18.40
N HIS A 297 18.66 21.66 -18.86
CA HIS A 297 18.39 22.92 -18.15
C HIS A 297 16.90 23.25 -18.03
N ASP A 298 16.08 22.70 -18.92
CA ASP A 298 14.61 22.83 -18.90
C ASP A 298 13.93 21.69 -18.11
N VAL A 299 14.68 20.91 -17.31
CA VAL A 299 14.13 19.82 -16.47
C VAL A 299 14.41 20.11 -15.01
N ARG A 300 13.42 19.87 -14.14
CA ARG A 300 13.55 19.89 -12.68
C ARG A 300 13.04 18.58 -12.11
N VAL A 301 13.81 17.98 -11.21
CA VAL A 301 13.45 16.74 -10.51
C VAL A 301 13.31 17.03 -9.03
N GLU A 302 12.15 16.76 -8.48
CA GLU A 302 11.84 17.00 -7.08
C GLU A 302 11.57 15.69 -6.34
N PHE A 303 12.28 15.50 -5.23
CA PHE A 303 12.11 14.34 -4.35
C PHE A 303 11.48 14.75 -3.03
N TYR A 304 10.30 14.19 -2.73
CA TYR A 304 9.59 14.34 -1.48
C TYR A 304 9.58 13.02 -0.72
N GLY A 305 10.15 12.99 0.50
CA GLY A 305 10.15 11.78 1.31
C GLY A 305 11.30 11.69 2.30
N ARG A 306 11.42 10.50 2.91
CA ARG A 306 12.51 10.14 3.83
C ARG A 306 13.62 9.39 3.09
N TYR A 307 14.82 9.32 3.71
CA TYR A 307 15.97 8.54 3.23
C TYR A 307 16.40 8.91 1.81
N VAL A 308 16.42 10.20 1.54
CA VAL A 308 16.82 10.74 0.23
C VAL A 308 18.30 11.11 0.18
N GLY A 309 19.12 10.71 1.16
CA GLY A 309 20.57 10.99 1.21
C GLY A 309 21.28 10.48 -0.02
N ILE A 310 21.04 9.23 -0.40
CA ILE A 310 21.61 8.61 -1.61
C ILE A 310 21.29 9.39 -2.90
N VAL A 311 20.12 10.02 -2.96
CA VAL A 311 19.72 10.85 -4.11
C VAL A 311 20.67 12.03 -4.26
N LYS A 312 21.02 12.69 -3.14
CA LYS A 312 21.95 13.83 -3.16
C LYS A 312 23.35 13.40 -3.59
N GLU A 313 23.85 12.31 -3.04
CA GLU A 313 25.17 11.77 -3.35
C GLU A 313 25.28 11.40 -4.83
N LEU A 314 24.28 10.68 -5.36
CA LEU A 314 24.23 10.33 -6.78
C LEU A 314 24.07 11.56 -7.68
N ALA A 315 23.24 12.54 -7.32
CA ALA A 315 23.09 13.76 -8.11
C ALA A 315 24.40 14.52 -8.26
N VAL A 316 25.21 14.60 -7.20
CA VAL A 316 26.56 15.18 -7.24
C VAL A 316 27.50 14.32 -8.09
N GLN A 317 27.48 12.99 -7.91
CA GLN A 317 28.31 12.07 -8.67
C GLN A 317 28.07 12.18 -10.19
N TYR A 318 26.81 12.36 -10.59
CA TYR A 318 26.43 12.54 -12.00
C TYR A 318 26.49 14.00 -12.47
N ALA A 319 26.90 14.96 -11.61
CA ALA A 319 26.95 16.39 -11.89
C ALA A 319 25.62 17.00 -12.38
N VAL A 320 24.51 16.55 -11.79
CA VAL A 320 23.14 17.02 -12.07
C VAL A 320 22.43 17.57 -10.82
N ASP A 321 23.16 17.83 -9.75
CA ASP A 321 22.65 18.33 -8.47
C ASP A 321 21.92 19.67 -8.61
N HIS A 322 22.29 20.51 -9.57
CA HIS A 322 21.61 21.75 -9.91
C HIS A 322 20.21 21.58 -10.53
N LEU A 323 19.87 20.36 -11.02
CA LEU A 323 18.56 20.00 -11.57
C LEU A 323 17.68 19.28 -10.55
N VAL A 324 18.24 18.83 -9.41
CA VAL A 324 17.61 17.97 -8.42
C VAL A 324 17.32 18.73 -7.13
N SER A 325 16.07 18.73 -6.69
CA SER A 325 15.65 19.35 -5.44
C SER A 325 15.15 18.30 -4.46
N ILE A 326 15.73 18.28 -3.25
CA ILE A 326 15.29 17.41 -2.16
C ILE A 326 14.45 18.23 -1.20
N LYS A 327 13.14 17.93 -1.14
CA LYS A 327 12.14 18.70 -0.38
C LYS A 327 11.82 18.11 1.00
N GLY A 328 12.31 16.90 1.31
CA GLY A 328 12.01 16.22 2.55
C GLY A 328 10.58 15.68 2.64
N GLN A 329 10.18 15.27 3.86
CA GLN A 329 8.85 14.70 4.09
C GLN A 329 7.80 15.78 4.22
N ILE A 330 6.65 15.58 3.55
CA ILE A 330 5.48 16.47 3.60
C ILE A 330 4.24 15.67 4.03
N PRO A 331 3.17 16.34 4.51
CA PRO A 331 1.89 15.71 4.81
C PRO A 331 1.29 14.96 3.60
N TYR A 332 0.49 13.93 3.86
CA TYR A 332 -0.09 13.09 2.79
C TYR A 332 -0.90 13.89 1.75
N LYS A 333 -1.77 14.79 2.19
CA LYS A 333 -2.56 15.64 1.29
C LYS A 333 -1.70 16.56 0.42
N ASP A 334 -0.61 17.10 0.98
CA ASP A 334 0.33 17.92 0.21
C ASP A 334 1.11 17.07 -0.79
N SER A 335 1.44 15.82 -0.44
CA SER A 335 2.05 14.87 -1.37
C SER A 335 1.16 14.63 -2.60
N LEU A 336 -0.14 14.40 -2.40
CA LEU A 336 -1.09 14.22 -3.51
C LEU A 336 -1.21 15.49 -4.37
N ARG A 337 -1.19 16.67 -3.74
CA ARG A 337 -1.20 17.94 -4.46
C ARG A 337 0.06 18.11 -5.31
N MET A 338 1.26 17.85 -4.75
CA MET A 338 2.52 17.92 -5.52
C MET A 338 2.53 16.95 -6.70
N GLN A 339 1.94 15.77 -6.53
CA GLN A 339 1.76 14.81 -7.63
C GLN A 339 0.84 15.35 -8.72
N GLN A 340 -0.28 16.01 -8.36
CA GLN A 340 -1.20 16.60 -9.34
C GLN A 340 -0.61 17.80 -10.07
N GLU A 341 0.28 18.57 -9.43
CA GLU A 341 0.94 19.74 -10.00
C GLU A 341 2.18 19.40 -10.84
N ALA A 342 2.64 18.16 -10.85
CA ALA A 342 3.77 17.71 -11.66
C ALA A 342 3.41 17.62 -13.15
N ASP A 343 4.39 17.75 -14.03
CA ASP A 343 4.25 17.41 -15.45
C ASP A 343 4.28 15.90 -15.67
N ALA A 344 5.17 15.20 -14.93
CA ALA A 344 5.22 13.74 -14.90
C ALA A 344 5.69 13.23 -13.53
N LEU A 345 5.38 11.97 -13.23
CA LEU A 345 5.68 11.32 -11.96
C LEU A 345 6.69 10.21 -12.15
N VAL A 346 7.76 10.23 -11.35
CA VAL A 346 8.82 9.22 -11.44
C VAL A 346 8.47 8.03 -10.56
N LEU A 347 8.52 6.82 -11.12
CA LEU A 347 8.32 5.57 -10.40
C LEU A 347 9.52 4.66 -10.62
N PHE A 348 10.34 4.45 -9.59
CA PHE A 348 11.38 3.43 -9.63
C PHE A 348 10.75 2.05 -9.43
N LEU A 349 10.89 1.18 -10.42
CA LEU A 349 10.47 -0.21 -10.35
C LEU A 349 11.47 -1.01 -9.52
N TRP A 350 10.98 -2.10 -8.92
CA TRP A 350 11.84 -3.00 -8.16
C TRP A 350 12.85 -3.69 -9.07
N THR A 351 14.08 -3.83 -8.59
CA THR A 351 15.17 -4.49 -9.32
C THR A 351 15.30 -5.97 -8.99
N ASP A 352 14.68 -6.44 -7.90
CA ASP A 352 14.72 -7.84 -7.47
C ASP A 352 13.71 -8.70 -8.26
N PRO A 353 14.16 -9.79 -8.92
CA PRO A 353 13.28 -10.71 -9.65
C PRO A 353 12.16 -11.31 -8.80
N GLU A 354 12.36 -11.48 -7.50
CA GLU A 354 11.35 -12.03 -6.59
C GLU A 354 10.24 -11.03 -6.26
N GLU A 355 10.45 -9.73 -6.53
CA GLU A 355 9.47 -8.67 -6.34
C GLU A 355 8.58 -8.39 -7.57
N ARG A 356 8.64 -9.21 -8.61
CA ARG A 356 7.87 -9.01 -9.86
C ARG A 356 6.36 -8.90 -9.66
N GLY A 357 5.83 -9.56 -8.64
CA GLY A 357 4.41 -9.55 -8.29
C GLY A 357 3.97 -8.43 -7.37
N VAL A 358 4.85 -7.50 -7.00
CA VAL A 358 4.57 -6.46 -6.00
C VAL A 358 4.21 -5.14 -6.68
N TYR A 359 3.08 -4.56 -6.28
CA TYR A 359 2.70 -3.20 -6.64
C TYR A 359 3.19 -2.20 -5.59
N SER A 360 3.85 -1.14 -6.02
CA SER A 360 4.07 0.02 -5.15
C SER A 360 2.76 0.76 -4.92
N GLY A 361 2.49 1.17 -3.68
CA GLY A 361 1.33 2.02 -3.36
C GLY A 361 1.33 3.35 -4.13
N LYS A 362 2.52 3.90 -4.43
CA LYS A 362 2.70 5.12 -5.24
C LYS A 362 2.07 5.01 -6.63
N LEU A 363 2.11 3.82 -7.26
CA LEU A 363 1.54 3.62 -8.58
C LEU A 363 0.07 4.06 -8.63
N PHE A 364 -0.72 3.65 -7.64
CA PHE A 364 -2.14 3.99 -7.59
C PHE A 364 -2.37 5.46 -7.25
N GLU A 365 -1.54 6.05 -6.38
CA GLU A 365 -1.56 7.49 -6.13
C GLU A 365 -1.27 8.28 -7.41
N TYR A 366 -0.27 7.86 -8.19
CA TYR A 366 0.11 8.49 -9.46
C TYR A 366 -0.98 8.38 -10.52
N ILE A 367 -1.68 7.24 -10.57
CA ILE A 367 -2.86 7.07 -11.42
C ILE A 367 -3.97 8.06 -10.99
N GLY A 368 -4.21 8.21 -9.68
CA GLY A 368 -5.17 9.17 -9.14
C GLY A 368 -4.79 10.62 -9.44
N ALA A 369 -3.52 10.97 -9.38
CA ALA A 369 -3.02 12.29 -9.75
C ALA A 369 -3.22 12.60 -11.24
N GLY A 370 -3.31 11.56 -12.09
CA GLY A 370 -3.59 11.67 -13.51
C GLY A 370 -2.49 12.32 -14.30
N ARG A 371 -1.26 12.10 -13.92
CA ARG A 371 -0.07 12.53 -14.64
C ARG A 371 0.63 11.35 -15.28
N PRO A 372 1.31 11.53 -16.42
CA PRO A 372 2.08 10.45 -17.02
C PRO A 372 3.16 9.97 -16.07
N ILE A 373 3.36 8.66 -16.02
CA ILE A 373 4.32 8.00 -15.14
C ILE A 373 5.57 7.66 -15.93
N LEU A 374 6.73 8.12 -15.48
CA LEU A 374 8.04 7.67 -15.92
C LEU A 374 8.45 6.50 -15.03
N ALA A 375 8.16 5.29 -15.46
CA ALA A 375 8.56 4.08 -14.76
C ALA A 375 9.97 3.67 -15.17
N ILE A 376 10.89 3.59 -14.23
CA ILE A 376 12.32 3.34 -14.46
C ILE A 376 12.69 1.98 -13.86
N GLY A 377 13.17 1.06 -14.69
CA GLY A 377 13.67 -0.25 -14.25
C GLY A 377 13.75 -1.26 -15.38
N GLY A 378 14.79 -2.10 -15.34
CA GLY A 378 15.12 -3.05 -16.42
C GLY A 378 14.29 -4.32 -16.48
N MET A 379 13.51 -4.63 -15.44
CA MET A 379 12.78 -5.90 -15.33
C MET A 379 11.29 -5.77 -15.63
N ARG A 380 10.70 -6.86 -16.13
CA ARG A 380 9.26 -6.99 -16.27
C ARG A 380 8.62 -7.21 -14.89
N THR A 381 7.69 -6.32 -14.51
CA THR A 381 6.94 -6.38 -13.25
C THR A 381 5.46 -6.14 -13.53
N VAL A 382 4.59 -6.59 -12.63
CA VAL A 382 3.14 -6.30 -12.74
C VAL A 382 2.84 -4.80 -12.82
N ALA A 383 3.68 -3.96 -12.20
CA ALA A 383 3.56 -2.50 -12.26
C ALA A 383 3.91 -1.96 -13.66
N ALA A 384 5.00 -2.46 -14.28
CA ALA A 384 5.39 -2.09 -15.63
C ALA A 384 4.33 -2.51 -16.65
N ASP A 385 3.82 -3.75 -16.53
CA ASP A 385 2.77 -4.26 -17.39
C ASP A 385 1.49 -3.41 -17.29
N LEU A 386 1.05 -3.07 -16.08
CA LEU A 386 -0.13 -2.21 -15.87
C LEU A 386 0.03 -0.81 -16.49
N ILE A 387 1.23 -0.20 -16.34
CA ILE A 387 1.51 1.13 -16.92
C ILE A 387 1.44 1.07 -18.44
N ALA A 388 2.06 0.06 -19.05
CA ALA A 388 2.09 -0.09 -20.50
C ALA A 388 0.70 -0.44 -21.08
N GLU A 389 -0.01 -1.40 -20.49
CA GLU A 389 -1.32 -1.87 -20.96
C GLU A 389 -2.40 -0.79 -20.86
N ARG A 390 -2.32 0.07 -19.85
CA ARG A 390 -3.30 1.13 -19.62
C ARG A 390 -2.90 2.49 -20.20
N GLY A 391 -1.73 2.59 -20.84
CA GLY A 391 -1.25 3.87 -21.39
C GLY A 391 -1.06 4.95 -20.31
N LEU A 392 -0.57 4.55 -19.12
CA LEU A 392 -0.41 5.44 -17.98
C LEU A 392 0.88 6.28 -18.04
N GLY A 393 1.73 6.03 -19.02
CA GLY A 393 3.01 6.71 -19.18
C GLY A 393 4.03 5.85 -19.94
N ALA A 394 5.30 5.98 -19.59
CA ALA A 394 6.40 5.28 -20.25
C ALA A 394 7.13 4.34 -19.28
N VAL A 395 7.50 3.16 -19.75
CA VAL A 395 8.36 2.20 -19.03
C VAL A 395 9.72 2.21 -19.71
N CYS A 396 10.74 2.73 -19.04
CA CYS A 396 12.10 2.89 -19.56
C CYS A 396 13.07 1.95 -18.83
N LYS A 397 13.82 1.18 -19.59
CA LYS A 397 14.76 0.16 -19.09
C LYS A 397 16.21 0.62 -19.11
N THR A 398 16.49 1.70 -19.80
CA THR A 398 17.84 2.27 -19.97
C THR A 398 17.80 3.78 -19.85
N SER A 399 18.94 4.37 -19.48
CA SER A 399 19.10 5.83 -19.41
C SER A 399 18.87 6.51 -20.78
N VAL A 400 19.17 5.81 -21.87
CA VAL A 400 18.91 6.31 -23.25
C VAL A 400 17.41 6.40 -23.50
N GLU A 401 16.64 5.38 -23.15
CA GLU A 401 15.16 5.39 -23.29
C GLU A 401 14.55 6.51 -22.44
N ILE A 402 15.06 6.72 -21.22
CA ILE A 402 14.62 7.81 -20.35
C ILE A 402 14.89 9.16 -21.02
N ALA A 403 16.11 9.39 -21.54
CA ALA A 403 16.47 10.63 -22.22
C ALA A 403 15.57 10.90 -23.45
N MET A 404 15.29 9.88 -24.26
CA MET A 404 14.38 9.98 -25.41
C MET A 404 12.96 10.36 -24.96
N GLN A 405 12.47 9.74 -23.90
CA GLN A 405 11.14 10.05 -23.36
C GLN A 405 11.05 11.48 -22.81
N LEU A 406 12.10 11.93 -22.10
CA LEU A 406 12.16 13.31 -21.59
C LEU A 406 12.19 14.33 -22.73
N ARG A 407 12.92 14.09 -23.83
CA ARG A 407 12.88 14.94 -25.04
C ARG A 407 11.46 15.04 -25.62
N THR A 408 10.79 13.90 -25.77
CA THR A 408 9.39 13.88 -26.25
C THR A 408 8.48 14.74 -25.36
N TRP A 409 8.65 14.69 -24.05
CA TRP A 409 7.85 15.49 -23.12
C TRP A 409 8.24 16.97 -23.11
N LEU A 410 9.53 17.28 -23.24
CA LEU A 410 10.02 18.66 -23.40
C LEU A 410 9.44 19.31 -24.65
N GLU A 411 9.50 18.61 -25.79
CA GLU A 411 8.90 19.07 -27.06
C GLU A 411 7.37 19.27 -26.93
N ALA A 412 6.67 18.33 -26.32
CA ALA A 412 5.24 18.46 -26.08
C ALA A 412 4.92 19.67 -25.22
N LYS A 413 5.68 19.89 -24.13
CA LYS A 413 5.51 21.03 -23.24
C LYS A 413 5.81 22.36 -23.93
N ARG A 414 6.88 22.45 -24.72
CA ARG A 414 7.23 23.64 -25.52
C ARG A 414 6.15 23.97 -26.56
N ASN A 415 5.61 22.95 -27.23
CA ASN A 415 4.66 23.14 -28.34
C ASN A 415 3.20 23.31 -27.87
N ARG A 416 2.81 22.68 -26.77
CA ARG A 416 1.41 22.59 -26.30
C ARG A 416 1.19 23.17 -24.90
N GLY A 417 2.25 23.63 -24.24
CA GLY A 417 2.21 24.13 -22.85
C GLY A 417 2.09 23.02 -21.78
N SER A 418 1.96 21.75 -22.15
CA SER A 418 1.80 20.64 -21.19
C SER A 418 2.26 19.31 -21.77
N VAL A 419 2.63 18.40 -20.89
CA VAL A 419 2.83 16.98 -21.23
C VAL A 419 1.47 16.28 -21.37
N PRO A 420 1.27 15.40 -22.37
CA PRO A 420 0.03 14.66 -22.54
C PRO A 420 -0.30 13.82 -21.30
N ALA A 421 -1.47 14.03 -20.73
CA ALA A 421 -1.96 13.25 -19.62
C ALA A 421 -2.51 11.88 -20.10
N PRO A 422 -2.48 10.83 -19.26
CA PRO A 422 -3.18 9.59 -19.55
C PRO A 422 -4.69 9.82 -19.76
N ALA A 423 -5.31 9.00 -20.61
CA ALA A 423 -6.75 9.02 -20.79
C ALA A 423 -7.50 8.76 -19.48
N LEU A 424 -8.66 9.36 -19.28
CA LEU A 424 -9.46 9.16 -18.05
C LEU A 424 -9.84 7.69 -17.87
N GLU A 425 -10.08 7.00 -18.98
CA GLU A 425 -10.44 5.59 -19.03
C GLU A 425 -9.32 4.67 -18.51
N ALA A 426 -8.06 5.10 -18.54
CA ALA A 426 -6.92 4.33 -18.06
C ALA A 426 -7.03 3.97 -16.57
N GLY A 427 -7.74 4.78 -15.78
CA GLY A 427 -8.00 4.55 -14.36
C GLY A 427 -9.25 3.70 -14.05
N ILE A 428 -10.03 3.29 -15.05
CA ILE A 428 -11.26 2.51 -14.82
C ILE A 428 -10.93 1.20 -14.11
N GLY A 429 -11.69 0.91 -13.03
CA GLY A 429 -11.49 -0.27 -12.19
C GLY A 429 -10.36 -0.15 -11.17
N LEU A 430 -9.55 0.92 -11.20
CA LEU A 430 -8.41 1.12 -10.30
C LEU A 430 -8.71 2.07 -9.12
N THR A 431 -9.98 2.43 -8.90
CA THR A 431 -10.38 3.21 -7.72
C THR A 431 -10.55 2.32 -6.49
N ARG A 432 -10.40 2.91 -5.30
CA ARG A 432 -10.69 2.22 -4.01
C ARG A 432 -12.12 1.68 -3.96
N GLU A 433 -13.06 2.42 -4.51
CA GLU A 433 -14.46 1.98 -4.60
C GLU A 433 -14.59 0.71 -5.46
N ALA A 434 -14.04 0.71 -6.68
CA ALA A 434 -14.07 -0.44 -7.56
C ALA A 434 -13.42 -1.69 -6.92
N GLN A 435 -12.30 -1.50 -6.23
CA GLN A 435 -11.61 -2.57 -5.52
C GLN A 435 -12.41 -3.08 -4.31
N ALA A 436 -13.09 -2.18 -3.59
CA ALA A 436 -13.99 -2.57 -2.50
C ALA A 436 -15.23 -3.33 -3.01
N ARG A 437 -15.76 -3.00 -4.21
CA ARG A 437 -16.82 -3.78 -4.88
C ARG A 437 -16.35 -5.20 -5.22
N GLN A 438 -15.11 -5.34 -5.68
CA GLN A 438 -14.53 -6.65 -5.94
C GLN A 438 -14.38 -7.48 -4.66
N LEU A 439 -13.96 -6.83 -3.56
CA LEU A 439 -13.93 -7.46 -2.24
C LEU A 439 -15.33 -7.85 -1.77
N GLU A 440 -16.32 -6.96 -1.90
CA GLU A 440 -17.72 -7.23 -1.56
C GLU A 440 -18.27 -8.45 -2.30
N SER A 441 -18.01 -8.53 -3.61
CA SER A 441 -18.40 -9.70 -4.42
C SER A 441 -17.80 -10.98 -3.87
N PHE A 442 -16.51 -10.97 -3.56
CA PHE A 442 -15.82 -12.11 -2.99
C PHE A 442 -16.35 -12.49 -1.59
N LEU A 443 -16.64 -11.52 -0.72
CA LEU A 443 -17.25 -11.76 0.58
C LEU A 443 -18.62 -12.45 0.43
N ASN A 444 -19.45 -11.97 -0.49
CA ASN A 444 -20.77 -12.55 -0.76
C ASN A 444 -20.71 -13.96 -1.35
N GLU A 445 -19.63 -14.32 -2.05
CA GLU A 445 -19.40 -15.67 -2.58
C GLU A 445 -18.98 -16.64 -1.48
N VAL A 446 -18.10 -16.21 -0.58
CA VAL A 446 -17.39 -17.10 0.36
C VAL A 446 -18.11 -17.20 1.71
N VAL A 447 -18.85 -16.15 2.11
CA VAL A 447 -19.55 -16.11 3.39
C VAL A 447 -20.95 -16.72 3.24
N PRO A 448 -21.28 -17.79 3.98
CA PRO A 448 -22.64 -18.36 3.95
C PRO A 448 -23.66 -17.31 4.37
N LYS A 449 -24.67 -17.07 3.53
CA LYS A 449 -25.77 -16.17 3.89
C LYS A 449 -26.51 -16.75 5.10
N ARG A 450 -26.73 -15.94 6.13
CA ARG A 450 -27.67 -16.31 7.19
C ARG A 450 -29.04 -16.56 6.55
N ILE A 451 -29.54 -17.78 6.64
CA ILE A 451 -30.94 -18.05 6.33
C ILE A 451 -31.72 -17.24 7.36
N SER A 452 -32.39 -16.18 6.93
CA SER A 452 -33.32 -15.45 7.79
C SER A 452 -34.41 -16.43 8.23
N SER A 453 -34.35 -16.88 9.48
CA SER A 453 -35.45 -17.54 10.11
C SER A 453 -36.57 -16.49 10.37
N GLN A 454 -37.22 -16.05 9.31
CA GLN A 454 -38.51 -15.38 9.37
C GLN A 454 -39.57 -16.38 8.95
N ALA A 455 -40.49 -16.51 9.84
CA ALA A 455 -41.77 -17.16 9.75
C ALA A 455 -41.86 -18.54 10.43
N THR A 456 -42.11 -18.50 11.72
CA THR A 456 -43.33 -19.20 12.26
C THR A 456 -43.57 -18.66 13.65
N SER A 457 -44.51 -17.78 13.79
CA SER A 457 -45.40 -17.61 14.97
C SER A 457 -46.69 -16.96 14.50
#